data_d74f03d713afc74a9604ea3e4cc61386
#
_entry.id   d74f03d713afc74a9604ea3e4cc61386
#
_cell.length_a   1.000
_cell.length_b   1.000
_cell.length_c   1.000
_cell.angle_alpha   90.00
_cell.angle_beta   90.00
_cell.angle_gamma   90.00
#
_symmetry.space_group_name_H-M   'P 1'
#
loop_
_entity.id
_entity.type
_entity.pdbx_description
1 polymer ?
#
loop_
_entity_poly.entity_id
_entity_poly.type
_entity_poly.pdbx_seq_one_letter_code
_entity_poly.pdbx_strand_id
1 'polypeptide(L)'
;HIPFDGMNEAGLAVGMNAISHAEAMLDPDNPTIDTLAPIRLILDQAATVEEALLILRNYNINFEGQTPIHYLIADASGESVIIEYINNEMRILKPENPGWQVSTNFLLSERSPEQWPLACSRYRHAAETLGGNDGRLDADAAMSLLEGVSQGSTRWSILYHMQSGKFDLVMGRDYADILHFELR
;
A
#
# COMPACT_ATOMS: atom_id res chain seq x y z
N HIS A 1 -3.98 1.86 -19.00
CA HIS A 1 -4.54 1.19 -17.82
C HIS A 1 -3.99 1.86 -16.57
N ILE A 2 -4.85 2.12 -15.59
CA ILE A 2 -4.46 2.68 -14.29
C ILE A 2 -4.46 1.51 -13.30
N PRO A 3 -3.31 1.18 -12.66
CA PRO A 3 -3.21 0.08 -11.71
C PRO A 3 -3.80 0.43 -10.35
N PHE A 4 -4.24 -0.58 -9.59
CA PHE A 4 -4.60 -0.47 -8.17
C PHE A 4 -3.41 -0.77 -7.25
N ASP A 5 -2.48 -1.56 -7.73
CA ASP A 5 -1.21 -1.90 -7.10
C ASP A 5 -0.19 -2.26 -8.17
N GLY A 6 1.07 -2.35 -7.82
CA GLY A 6 2.14 -2.77 -8.70
C GLY A 6 3.51 -2.73 -8.04
N MET A 7 4.47 -3.33 -8.75
CA MET A 7 5.89 -3.23 -8.46
C MET A 7 6.63 -2.93 -9.77
N ASN A 8 7.67 -2.11 -9.72
CA ASN A 8 8.55 -1.84 -10.86
C ASN A 8 9.86 -2.63 -10.79
N GLU A 9 10.70 -2.50 -11.83
CA GLU A 9 11.98 -3.20 -11.91
C GLU A 9 13.01 -2.76 -10.88
N ALA A 10 12.84 -1.59 -10.26
CA ALA A 10 13.68 -1.15 -9.14
C ALA A 10 13.28 -1.79 -7.80
N GLY A 11 12.17 -2.53 -7.77
CA GLY A 11 11.61 -3.14 -6.57
C GLY A 11 10.82 -2.16 -5.71
N LEU A 12 10.41 -1.02 -6.27
CA LEU A 12 9.45 -0.14 -5.61
C LEU A 12 8.04 -0.70 -5.82
N ALA A 13 7.30 -0.91 -4.75
CA ALA A 13 5.94 -1.40 -4.76
C ALA A 13 4.97 -0.35 -4.20
N VAL A 14 3.79 -0.24 -4.82
CA VAL A 14 2.71 0.65 -4.40
C VAL A 14 1.41 -0.14 -4.35
N GLY A 15 0.67 0.02 -3.27
CA GLY A 15 -0.70 -0.46 -3.13
C GLY A 15 -1.60 0.62 -2.57
N MET A 16 -2.93 0.45 -2.69
CA MET A 16 -3.90 1.38 -2.13
C MET A 16 -5.03 0.67 -1.40
N ASN A 17 -5.66 1.37 -0.46
CA ASN A 17 -6.92 0.94 0.13
C ASN A 17 -7.92 2.10 0.12
N ALA A 18 -9.18 1.79 -0.14
CA ALA A 18 -10.26 2.75 0.01
C ALA A 18 -10.46 3.09 1.50
N ILE A 19 -10.69 4.37 1.79
CA ILE A 19 -10.91 4.91 3.13
C ILE A 19 -12.20 5.72 3.19
N SER A 20 -12.60 6.15 4.38
CA SER A 20 -13.87 6.86 4.58
C SER A 20 -13.91 8.23 3.92
N HIS A 21 -12.79 8.96 3.96
CA HIS A 21 -12.64 10.30 3.38
C HIS A 21 -11.17 10.61 3.15
N ALA A 22 -10.90 11.55 2.27
CA ALA A 22 -9.60 12.16 2.06
C ALA A 22 -9.79 13.59 1.57
N GLU A 23 -8.92 14.48 1.99
CA GLU A 23 -8.95 15.89 1.64
C GLU A 23 -7.52 16.40 1.47
N ALA A 24 -7.22 16.94 0.29
CA ALA A 24 -5.93 17.49 -0.05
C ALA A 24 -6.07 18.99 -0.40
N MET A 25 -5.11 19.78 0.05
CA MET A 25 -4.96 21.16 -0.43
C MET A 25 -4.54 21.11 -1.91
N LEU A 26 -5.19 21.93 -2.71
CA LEU A 26 -4.84 22.10 -4.12
C LEU A 26 -3.94 23.34 -4.25
N ASP A 27 -2.68 23.12 -4.61
CA ASP A 27 -1.73 24.17 -4.94
C ASP A 27 -2.01 24.64 -6.39
N PRO A 28 -2.29 25.94 -6.64
CA PRO A 28 -2.57 26.43 -7.98
C PRO A 28 -1.40 26.27 -8.96
N ASP A 29 -0.16 26.13 -8.45
CA ASP A 29 1.04 25.96 -9.27
C ASP A 29 1.30 24.50 -9.67
N ASN A 30 0.61 23.53 -9.03
CA ASN A 30 0.78 22.12 -9.30
C ASN A 30 -0.32 21.57 -10.24
N PRO A 31 0.04 20.66 -11.18
CA PRO A 31 -0.96 19.95 -11.98
C PRO A 31 -1.83 19.04 -11.11
N THR A 32 -3.11 18.97 -11.45
CA THR A 32 -4.10 18.15 -10.73
C THR A 32 -4.33 16.82 -11.45
N ILE A 33 -4.28 15.73 -10.69
CA ILE A 33 -4.49 14.35 -11.16
C ILE A 33 -5.58 13.65 -10.33
N ASP A 34 -6.11 12.54 -10.85
CA ASP A 34 -7.07 11.70 -10.12
C ASP A 34 -6.34 10.82 -9.06
N THR A 35 -7.15 10.13 -8.23
CA THR A 35 -6.64 9.37 -7.09
C THR A 35 -5.81 8.14 -7.46
N LEU A 36 -5.92 7.61 -8.68
CA LEU A 36 -5.18 6.42 -9.12
C LEU A 36 -3.93 6.75 -9.96
N ALA A 37 -3.89 7.94 -10.58
CA ALA A 37 -2.75 8.35 -11.40
C ALA A 37 -1.41 8.36 -10.64
N PRO A 38 -1.35 8.72 -9.34
CA PRO A 38 -0.10 8.63 -8.57
C PRO A 38 0.55 7.26 -8.60
N ILE A 39 -0.23 6.17 -8.56
CA ILE A 39 0.31 4.80 -8.59
C ILE A 39 1.10 4.58 -9.87
N ARG A 40 0.55 4.98 -11.01
CA ARG A 40 1.23 4.85 -12.30
C ARG A 40 2.49 5.71 -12.39
N LEU A 41 2.38 6.98 -11.95
CA LEU A 41 3.53 7.91 -11.97
C LEU A 41 4.68 7.41 -11.10
N ILE A 42 4.39 6.93 -9.90
CA ILE A 42 5.37 6.37 -8.98
C ILE A 42 6.04 5.15 -9.59
N LEU A 43 5.27 4.21 -10.13
CA LEU A 43 5.82 2.99 -10.75
C LEU A 43 6.67 3.27 -11.99
N ASP A 44 6.38 4.35 -12.73
CA ASP A 44 7.14 4.72 -13.93
C ASP A 44 8.41 5.54 -13.65
N GLN A 45 8.48 6.25 -12.51
CA GLN A 45 9.47 7.31 -12.32
C GLN A 45 10.28 7.22 -11.02
N ALA A 46 9.87 6.39 -10.04
CA ALA A 46 10.54 6.28 -8.74
C ALA A 46 11.19 4.91 -8.55
N ALA A 47 12.35 4.88 -7.95
CA ALA A 47 13.03 3.67 -7.49
C ALA A 47 13.00 3.51 -5.96
N THR A 48 12.71 4.60 -5.23
CA THR A 48 12.74 4.64 -3.76
C THR A 48 11.50 5.32 -3.19
N VAL A 49 11.22 5.07 -1.92
CA VAL A 49 10.16 5.77 -1.17
C VAL A 49 10.38 7.29 -1.20
N GLU A 50 11.62 7.77 -1.09
CA GLU A 50 11.94 9.19 -1.14
C GLU A 50 11.56 9.82 -2.49
N GLU A 51 11.90 9.17 -3.60
CA GLU A 51 11.54 9.63 -4.94
C GLU A 51 10.02 9.62 -5.16
N ALA A 52 9.32 8.60 -4.65
CA ALA A 52 7.87 8.55 -4.69
C ALA A 52 7.23 9.72 -3.93
N LEU A 53 7.76 10.09 -2.77
CA LEU A 53 7.31 11.25 -2.00
C LEU A 53 7.54 12.56 -2.75
N LEU A 54 8.64 12.70 -3.49
CA LEU A 54 8.91 13.89 -4.32
C LEU A 54 7.88 14.01 -5.45
N ILE A 55 7.52 12.90 -6.10
CA ILE A 55 6.45 12.88 -7.12
C ILE A 55 5.13 13.36 -6.50
N LEU A 56 4.71 12.79 -5.37
CA LEU A 56 3.45 13.15 -4.72
C LEU A 56 3.35 14.63 -4.33
N ARG A 57 4.47 15.26 -3.98
CA ARG A 57 4.53 16.70 -3.64
C ARG A 57 4.39 17.62 -4.85
N ASN A 58 4.66 17.13 -6.05
CA ASN A 58 4.61 17.90 -7.29
C ASN A 58 3.24 17.86 -7.99
N TYR A 59 2.28 17.16 -7.42
CA TYR A 59 0.93 17.02 -7.98
C TYR A 59 -0.15 17.29 -6.93
N ASN A 60 -1.22 17.90 -7.36
CA ASN A 60 -2.47 17.92 -6.61
C ASN A 60 -3.21 16.62 -6.86
N ILE A 61 -3.69 15.96 -5.79
CA ILE A 61 -4.54 14.79 -5.92
C ILE A 61 -5.97 15.21 -5.65
N ASN A 62 -6.82 15.08 -6.67
CA ASN A 62 -8.22 15.44 -6.56
C ASN A 62 -9.06 14.26 -6.06
N PHE A 63 -9.63 14.40 -4.86
CA PHE A 63 -10.54 13.43 -4.26
C PHE A 63 -12.03 13.74 -4.54
N GLU A 64 -12.35 14.90 -5.11
CA GLU A 64 -13.74 15.30 -5.37
C GLU A 64 -14.39 14.36 -6.40
N GLY A 65 -15.50 13.74 -6.03
CA GLY A 65 -16.21 12.77 -6.88
C GLY A 65 -15.47 11.44 -7.10
N GLN A 66 -14.34 11.23 -6.41
CA GLN A 66 -13.54 10.00 -6.49
C GLN A 66 -13.69 9.16 -5.21
N THR A 67 -13.32 7.89 -5.28
CA THR A 67 -13.20 7.08 -4.07
C THR A 67 -11.99 7.55 -3.28
N PRO A 68 -12.15 7.96 -2.01
CA PRO A 68 -11.02 8.31 -1.16
C PRO A 68 -10.14 7.08 -0.94
N ILE A 69 -8.83 7.25 -1.11
CA ILE A 69 -7.85 6.19 -0.92
C ILE A 69 -6.63 6.72 -0.17
N HIS A 70 -5.90 5.82 0.46
CA HIS A 70 -4.54 6.05 0.91
C HIS A 70 -3.58 5.08 0.22
N TYR A 71 -2.29 5.40 0.22
CA TYR A 71 -1.26 4.62 -0.48
C TYR A 71 -0.32 3.99 0.55
N LEU A 72 0.04 2.71 0.32
CA LEU A 72 1.18 2.06 0.95
C LEU A 72 2.27 1.94 -0.10
N ILE A 73 3.44 2.51 0.18
CA ILE A 73 4.61 2.52 -0.70
C ILE A 73 5.76 1.87 0.05
N ALA A 74 6.45 0.94 -0.60
CA ALA A 74 7.64 0.29 -0.05
C ALA A 74 8.69 0.09 -1.15
N ASP A 75 9.97 0.03 -0.78
CA ASP A 75 11.07 -0.19 -1.73
C ASP A 75 11.99 -1.34 -1.33
N ALA A 76 12.91 -1.69 -2.22
CA ALA A 76 13.84 -2.81 -2.06
C ALA A 76 14.83 -2.63 -0.89
N SER A 77 14.98 -1.42 -0.33
CA SER A 77 15.79 -1.19 0.87
C SER A 77 15.08 -1.62 2.16
N GLY A 78 13.75 -1.84 2.08
CA GLY A 78 12.89 -2.13 3.22
C GLY A 78 12.26 -0.88 3.83
N GLU A 79 12.46 0.31 3.26
CA GLU A 79 11.68 1.48 3.65
C GLU A 79 10.23 1.35 3.21
N SER A 80 9.30 1.82 4.07
CA SER A 80 7.88 1.90 3.73
C SER A 80 7.21 3.09 4.37
N VAL A 81 6.16 3.59 3.73
CA VAL A 81 5.32 4.67 4.24
C VAL A 81 3.86 4.45 3.84
N ILE A 82 2.94 4.90 4.69
CA ILE A 82 1.55 5.10 4.32
C ILE A 82 1.30 6.59 4.12
N ILE A 83 0.66 6.94 3.02
CA ILE A 83 0.34 8.33 2.67
C ILE A 83 -1.16 8.54 2.77
N GLU A 84 -1.55 9.45 3.64
CA GLU A 84 -2.93 9.88 3.85
C GLU A 84 -3.07 11.38 3.59
N TYR A 85 -4.21 11.78 3.02
CA TYR A 85 -4.54 13.18 2.78
C TYR A 85 -5.72 13.55 3.68
N ILE A 86 -5.44 14.35 4.71
CA ILE A 86 -6.41 14.70 5.75
C ILE A 86 -6.23 16.17 6.13
N ASN A 87 -7.34 16.88 6.27
CA ASN A 87 -7.35 18.30 6.67
C ASN A 87 -6.44 19.16 5.75
N ASN A 88 -6.49 18.90 4.46
CA ASN A 88 -5.67 19.57 3.46
C ASN A 88 -4.14 19.34 3.61
N GLU A 89 -3.72 18.30 4.32
CA GLU A 89 -2.33 17.94 4.52
C GLU A 89 -2.02 16.55 3.97
N MET A 90 -0.86 16.40 3.33
CA MET A 90 -0.27 15.09 3.04
C MET A 90 0.46 14.58 4.30
N ARG A 91 -0.08 13.56 4.91
CA ARG A 91 0.51 12.90 6.08
C ARG A 91 1.30 11.67 5.66
N ILE A 92 2.54 11.61 6.14
CA ILE A 92 3.49 10.52 5.89
C ILE A 92 3.62 9.73 7.18
N LEU A 93 3.07 8.52 7.20
CA LEU A 93 3.15 7.63 8.36
C LEU A 93 4.26 6.59 8.11
N LYS A 94 5.27 6.64 8.95
CA LYS A 94 6.34 5.63 8.98
C LYS A 94 5.89 4.43 9.83
N PRO A 95 6.53 3.25 9.66
CA PRO A 95 6.25 2.10 10.51
C PRO A 95 6.45 2.41 11.99
N GLU A 96 5.48 2.08 12.83
CA GLU A 96 5.63 2.12 14.31
C GLU A 96 6.49 0.95 14.81
N ASN A 97 6.49 -0.15 14.07
CA ASN A 97 7.25 -1.35 14.39
C ASN A 97 8.38 -1.55 13.37
N PRO A 98 9.60 -1.91 13.81
CA PRO A 98 10.68 -2.20 12.88
C PRO A 98 10.33 -3.35 11.94
N GLY A 99 10.56 -3.13 10.63
CA GLY A 99 10.51 -4.19 9.63
C GLY A 99 9.15 -4.54 9.05
N TRP A 100 8.04 -3.90 9.49
CA TRP A 100 6.74 -4.12 8.88
C TRP A 100 5.76 -2.94 9.06
N GLN A 101 4.81 -2.85 8.14
CA GLN A 101 3.74 -1.88 8.16
C GLN A 101 2.45 -2.51 7.59
N VAL A 102 1.30 -2.14 8.12
CA VAL A 102 -0.02 -2.62 7.67
C VAL A 102 -0.93 -1.44 7.37
N SER A 103 -1.64 -1.51 6.26
CA SER A 103 -2.76 -0.63 5.95
C SER A 103 -4.01 -1.44 5.60
N THR A 104 -5.16 -0.89 5.91
CA THR A 104 -6.47 -1.42 5.52
C THR A 104 -7.45 -0.27 5.27
N ASN A 105 -8.76 -0.51 5.31
CA ASN A 105 -9.76 0.48 4.90
C ASN A 105 -10.16 1.46 6.02
N PHE A 106 -9.19 2.01 6.76
CA PHE A 106 -9.42 3.09 7.72
C PHE A 106 -8.21 4.03 7.78
N LEU A 107 -8.41 5.26 8.24
CA LEU A 107 -7.36 6.26 8.42
C LEU A 107 -6.58 5.97 9.70
N LEU A 108 -5.28 5.71 9.57
CA LEU A 108 -4.39 5.49 10.69
C LEU A 108 -4.11 6.80 11.43
N SER A 109 -3.96 7.92 10.69
CA SER A 109 -3.65 9.24 11.26
C SER A 109 -4.75 9.81 12.17
N GLU A 110 -5.97 9.29 12.10
CA GLU A 110 -7.09 9.69 12.98
C GLU A 110 -7.18 8.87 14.27
N ARG A 111 -6.27 7.93 14.47
CA ARG A 111 -6.28 7.01 15.61
C ARG A 111 -4.89 6.87 16.20
N SER A 112 -4.80 6.57 17.48
CA SER A 112 -3.53 6.16 18.07
C SER A 112 -3.16 4.71 17.66
N PRO A 113 -1.87 4.33 17.66
CA PRO A 113 -1.44 2.97 17.28
C PRO A 113 -2.15 1.86 18.07
N GLU A 114 -2.49 2.08 19.34
CA GLU A 114 -3.21 1.11 20.19
C GLU A 114 -4.66 0.89 19.73
N GLN A 115 -5.23 1.84 18.99
CA GLN A 115 -6.60 1.76 18.48
C GLN A 115 -6.69 1.07 17.11
N TRP A 116 -5.59 0.96 16.34
CA TRP A 116 -5.59 0.38 15.00
C TRP A 116 -6.11 -1.06 14.97
N PRO A 117 -5.69 -1.98 15.87
CA PRO A 117 -6.22 -3.35 15.89
C PRO A 117 -7.72 -3.42 16.22
N LEU A 118 -8.26 -2.39 16.89
CA LEU A 118 -9.69 -2.31 17.24
C LEU A 118 -10.54 -1.81 16.06
N ALA A 119 -9.93 -1.07 15.12
CA ALA A 119 -10.63 -0.48 13.99
C ALA A 119 -10.99 -1.51 12.90
N CYS A 120 -10.17 -2.55 12.73
CA CYS A 120 -10.34 -3.53 11.66
C CYS A 120 -9.79 -4.90 12.06
N SER A 121 -10.60 -5.95 11.94
CA SER A 121 -10.17 -7.33 12.25
C SER A 121 -9.05 -7.83 11.34
N ARG A 122 -9.03 -7.41 10.07
CA ARG A 122 -7.94 -7.75 9.12
C ARG A 122 -6.64 -7.08 9.52
N TYR A 123 -6.70 -5.81 9.92
CA TYR A 123 -5.53 -5.10 10.47
C TYR A 123 -4.98 -5.84 11.69
N ARG A 124 -5.85 -6.17 12.65
CA ARG A 124 -5.45 -6.90 13.85
C ARG A 124 -4.79 -8.23 13.53
N HIS A 125 -5.41 -9.04 12.65
CA HIS A 125 -4.84 -10.33 12.26
C HIS A 125 -3.46 -10.19 11.60
N ALA A 126 -3.30 -9.23 10.68
CA ALA A 126 -2.01 -8.97 10.05
C ALA A 126 -0.96 -8.48 11.05
N ALA A 127 -1.32 -7.55 11.93
CA ALA A 127 -0.41 -7.00 12.94
C ALA A 127 0.02 -8.05 13.98
N GLU A 128 -0.90 -8.91 14.43
CA GLU A 128 -0.59 -10.02 15.34
C GLU A 128 0.35 -11.05 14.68
N THR A 129 0.09 -11.41 13.42
CA THR A 129 0.93 -12.36 12.66
C THR A 129 2.34 -11.79 12.43
N LEU A 130 2.45 -10.55 11.96
CA LEU A 130 3.73 -9.89 11.71
C LEU A 130 4.49 -9.66 13.02
N GLY A 131 3.83 -9.15 14.04
CA GLY A 131 4.44 -8.91 15.36
C GLY A 131 4.93 -10.19 16.04
N GLY A 132 4.18 -11.29 15.90
CA GLY A 132 4.58 -12.61 16.43
C GLY A 132 5.79 -13.25 15.72
N ASN A 133 6.19 -12.69 14.57
CA ASN A 133 7.32 -13.17 13.75
C ASN A 133 8.40 -12.09 13.53
N ASP A 134 8.45 -11.06 14.35
CA ASP A 134 9.38 -9.93 14.23
C ASP A 134 9.37 -9.28 12.81
N GLY A 135 8.19 -9.24 12.17
CA GLY A 135 8.00 -8.73 10.82
C GLY A 135 8.53 -9.63 9.69
N ARG A 136 8.95 -10.85 10.00
CA ARG A 136 9.58 -11.77 9.04
C ARG A 136 8.69 -12.95 8.75
N LEU A 137 8.27 -13.07 7.50
CA LEU A 137 7.52 -14.21 6.99
C LEU A 137 8.24 -14.75 5.76
N ASP A 138 8.30 -16.07 5.61
CA ASP A 138 8.61 -16.66 4.31
C ASP A 138 7.41 -16.50 3.34
N ALA A 139 7.59 -16.87 2.09
CA ALA A 139 6.58 -16.67 1.06
C ALA A 139 5.27 -17.42 1.37
N ASP A 140 5.37 -18.65 1.90
CA ASP A 140 4.20 -19.47 2.22
C ASP A 140 3.41 -18.88 3.40
N ALA A 141 4.10 -18.42 4.45
CA ALA A 141 3.50 -17.76 5.59
C ALA A 141 2.87 -16.39 5.21
N ALA A 142 3.53 -15.63 4.32
CA ALA A 142 3.01 -14.36 3.82
C ALA A 142 1.75 -14.58 2.96
N MET A 143 1.75 -15.60 2.09
CA MET A 143 0.57 -15.95 1.30
C MET A 143 -0.58 -16.46 2.18
N SER A 144 -0.28 -17.25 3.21
CA SER A 144 -1.27 -17.69 4.21
C SER A 144 -1.87 -16.51 5.00
N LEU A 145 -1.06 -15.49 5.30
CA LEU A 145 -1.56 -14.25 5.89
C LEU A 145 -2.54 -13.54 4.96
N LEU A 146 -2.21 -13.42 3.66
CA LEU A 146 -3.09 -12.83 2.65
C LEU A 146 -4.41 -13.61 2.52
N GLU A 147 -4.37 -14.95 2.57
CA GLU A 147 -5.56 -15.78 2.63
C GLU A 147 -6.41 -15.46 3.86
N GLY A 148 -5.80 -15.40 5.04
CA GLY A 148 -6.47 -15.13 6.32
C GLY A 148 -7.16 -13.76 6.39
N VAL A 149 -6.68 -12.77 5.64
CA VAL A 149 -7.29 -11.43 5.55
C VAL A 149 -8.17 -11.24 4.30
N SER A 150 -8.31 -12.26 3.46
CA SER A 150 -9.13 -12.20 2.25
C SER A 150 -10.62 -12.04 2.58
N GLN A 151 -11.35 -11.40 1.69
CA GLN A 151 -12.80 -11.19 1.79
C GLN A 151 -13.52 -11.80 0.59
N GLY A 152 -14.82 -12.00 0.68
CA GLY A 152 -15.64 -12.52 -0.44
C GLY A 152 -15.51 -11.72 -1.74
N SER A 153 -15.12 -10.44 -1.63
CA SER A 153 -14.88 -9.52 -2.75
C SER A 153 -13.42 -9.49 -3.24
N THR A 154 -12.48 -10.15 -2.56
CA THR A 154 -11.08 -10.18 -2.97
C THR A 154 -10.95 -10.82 -4.36
N ARG A 155 -10.37 -10.07 -5.30
CA ARG A 155 -10.21 -10.48 -6.70
C ARG A 155 -8.84 -11.08 -6.97
N TRP A 156 -7.82 -10.57 -6.30
CA TRP A 156 -6.44 -11.09 -6.32
C TRP A 156 -5.78 -10.85 -4.97
N SER A 157 -4.75 -11.64 -4.69
CA SER A 157 -3.76 -11.41 -3.66
C SER A 157 -2.40 -11.52 -4.29
N ILE A 158 -1.49 -10.61 -3.96
CA ILE A 158 -0.17 -10.55 -4.57
C ILE A 158 0.91 -10.40 -3.50
N LEU A 159 2.01 -11.13 -3.66
CA LEU A 159 3.21 -11.02 -2.86
C LEU A 159 4.36 -10.53 -3.74
N TYR A 160 4.86 -9.34 -3.47
CA TYR A 160 6.00 -8.76 -4.18
C TYR A 160 7.30 -9.07 -3.47
N HIS A 161 8.24 -9.71 -4.17
CA HIS A 161 9.62 -9.94 -3.72
C HIS A 161 10.51 -8.79 -4.21
N MET A 162 10.43 -7.65 -3.55
CA MET A 162 10.98 -6.37 -3.99
C MET A 162 12.48 -6.41 -4.32
N GLN A 163 13.27 -7.25 -3.65
CA GLN A 163 14.71 -7.37 -3.92
C GLN A 163 15.04 -8.22 -5.16
N SER A 164 14.15 -9.09 -5.60
CA SER A 164 14.40 -10.01 -6.71
C SER A 164 13.59 -9.72 -7.97
N GLY A 165 12.61 -8.79 -7.90
CA GLY A 165 11.69 -8.53 -9.00
C GLY A 165 10.67 -9.64 -9.25
N LYS A 166 10.59 -10.65 -8.39
CA LYS A 166 9.60 -11.73 -8.49
C LYS A 166 8.30 -11.33 -7.81
N PHE A 167 7.20 -11.95 -8.21
CA PHE A 167 5.94 -11.83 -7.51
C PHE A 167 5.08 -13.09 -7.67
N ASP A 168 4.31 -13.37 -6.63
CA ASP A 168 3.37 -14.48 -6.54
C ASP A 168 1.94 -13.94 -6.54
N LEU A 169 1.10 -14.44 -7.41
CA LEU A 169 -0.27 -13.96 -7.63
C LEU A 169 -1.27 -15.08 -7.43
N VAL A 170 -2.29 -14.80 -6.63
CA VAL A 170 -3.49 -15.63 -6.48
C VAL A 170 -4.67 -14.89 -7.06
N MET A 171 -5.40 -15.52 -7.99
CA MET A 171 -6.62 -14.98 -8.57
C MET A 171 -7.87 -15.62 -7.95
N GLY A 172 -8.90 -14.79 -7.72
CA GLY A 172 -10.20 -15.29 -7.27
C GLY A 172 -10.19 -16.03 -5.93
N ARG A 173 -9.15 -15.83 -5.11
CA ARG A 173 -8.94 -16.51 -3.82
C ARG A 173 -8.70 -18.03 -3.93
N ASP A 174 -8.20 -18.50 -5.04
CA ASP A 174 -7.75 -19.89 -5.19
C ASP A 174 -6.28 -20.02 -4.74
N TYR A 175 -6.07 -20.05 -3.42
CA TYR A 175 -4.74 -20.14 -2.82
C TYR A 175 -4.04 -21.49 -3.01
N ALA A 176 -4.72 -22.46 -3.64
CA ALA A 176 -4.11 -23.71 -4.09
C ALA A 176 -3.40 -23.56 -5.45
N ASP A 177 -3.72 -22.50 -6.22
CA ASP A 177 -3.14 -22.21 -7.53
C ASP A 177 -2.41 -20.85 -7.51
N ILE A 178 -1.14 -20.86 -7.09
CA ILE A 178 -0.29 -19.67 -7.01
C ILE A 178 0.48 -19.53 -8.32
N LEU A 179 0.30 -18.40 -8.99
CA LEU A 179 0.99 -18.05 -10.23
C LEU A 179 2.29 -17.30 -9.91
N HIS A 180 3.42 -17.73 -10.45
CA HIS A 180 4.74 -17.16 -10.21
C HIS A 180 5.22 -16.37 -11.43
N PHE A 181 5.70 -15.15 -11.20
CA PHE A 181 6.19 -14.23 -12.24
C PHE A 181 7.52 -13.60 -11.83
N GLU A 182 8.19 -13.03 -12.84
CA GLU A 182 9.42 -12.25 -12.65
C GLU A 182 9.43 -11.07 -13.65
N LEU A 183 9.72 -9.86 -13.15
CA LEU A 183 9.96 -8.68 -13.97
C LEU A 183 11.29 -8.86 -14.72
N ARG A 184 11.34 -8.37 -15.96
CA ARG A 184 12.53 -8.47 -16.83
C ARG A 184 13.04 -7.10 -17.17
#